data_29544d14315727851bc0de6309c3355b
#
_entry.id   29544d14315727851bc0de6309c3355b
#
_cell.length_a   1.000
_cell.length_b   1.000
_cell.length_c   1.000
_cell.angle_alpha   90.00
_cell.angle_beta   90.00
_cell.angle_gamma   90.00
#
_symmetry.space_group_name_H-M   'P 1'
#
loop_
_entity.id
_entity.type
_entity.pdbx_description
1 polymer ?
#
loop_
_entity_poly.entity_id
_entity_poly.type
_entity_poly.pdbx_seq_one_letter_code
_entity_poly.pdbx_strand_id
1 'polypeptide(L)'
;MSSAPSTAIGLAPERLAEWMREDPDLQVIDVREPYEHEAGHIEGTLHIELTKLSEQATSIDPARPVAFYCRTGSRSTMAAQALRAAGYQAYSMDGGLVRWSAEQRPLQPADGYVADH
;
A
#
# COMPACT_ATOMS: atom_id res chain seq x y z
N MET A 1 -19.26 -7.93 -9.80
CA MET A 1 -18.83 -6.69 -10.43
C MET A 1 -17.51 -6.23 -9.85
N SER A 2 -16.55 -5.96 -10.68
CA SER A 2 -15.26 -5.54 -10.19
C SER A 2 -15.33 -4.14 -9.57
N SER A 3 -14.70 -3.97 -8.42
CA SER A 3 -14.57 -2.69 -7.77
C SER A 3 -13.25 -2.01 -8.10
N ALA A 4 -12.51 -2.55 -9.08
CA ALA A 4 -11.21 -2.01 -9.43
C ALA A 4 -11.33 -0.55 -9.83
N PRO A 5 -10.41 0.30 -9.38
CA PRO A 5 -10.39 1.70 -9.77
C PRO A 5 -9.97 1.86 -11.24
N SER A 6 -9.97 3.09 -11.71
CA SER A 6 -9.52 3.41 -13.06
C SER A 6 -8.05 3.02 -13.23
N THR A 7 -7.52 3.26 -14.43
CA THR A 7 -6.10 2.98 -14.72
C THR A 7 -5.14 3.96 -14.03
N ALA A 8 -5.67 5.01 -13.38
CA ALA A 8 -4.82 5.94 -12.64
C ALA A 8 -4.09 5.19 -11.53
N ILE A 9 -2.83 5.59 -11.29
CA ILE A 9 -1.99 4.89 -10.33
C ILE A 9 -2.37 5.19 -8.88
N GLY A 10 -2.90 6.38 -8.61
CA GLY A 10 -3.22 6.82 -7.25
C GLY A 10 -4.62 6.47 -6.81
N LEU A 11 -4.76 6.07 -5.56
CA LEU A 11 -6.05 5.83 -4.91
C LEU A 11 -6.15 6.64 -3.63
N ALA A 12 -7.31 7.25 -3.37
CA ALA A 12 -7.55 7.86 -2.07
C ALA A 12 -7.61 6.78 -0.98
N PRO A 13 -7.26 7.11 0.27
CA PRO A 13 -7.35 6.15 1.38
C PRO A 13 -8.74 5.53 1.52
N GLU A 14 -9.79 6.31 1.35
CA GLU A 14 -11.16 5.81 1.42
C GLU A 14 -11.40 4.72 0.37
N ARG A 15 -10.93 4.95 -0.84
CA ARG A 15 -11.11 3.99 -1.93
C ARG A 15 -10.33 2.71 -1.67
N LEU A 16 -9.10 2.83 -1.15
CA LEU A 16 -8.31 1.66 -0.79
C LEU A 16 -9.01 0.87 0.32
N ALA A 17 -9.52 1.57 1.34
CA ALA A 17 -10.21 0.90 2.45
C ALA A 17 -11.45 0.14 1.95
N GLU A 18 -12.22 0.71 1.04
CA GLU A 18 -13.37 0.03 0.45
C GLU A 18 -12.95 -1.20 -0.32
N TRP A 19 -11.92 -1.06 -1.14
CA TRP A 19 -11.44 -2.16 -1.98
C TRP A 19 -10.93 -3.32 -1.14
N MET A 20 -10.24 -3.02 -0.05
CA MET A 20 -9.77 -4.05 0.89
C MET A 20 -10.93 -4.85 1.48
N ARG A 21 -12.05 -4.18 1.77
CA ARG A 21 -13.23 -4.87 2.31
C ARG A 21 -13.95 -5.71 1.27
N GLU A 22 -13.91 -5.28 0.01
CA GLU A 22 -14.70 -5.90 -1.05
C GLU A 22 -13.97 -7.03 -1.76
N ASP A 23 -12.64 -6.98 -1.81
CA ASP A 23 -11.86 -7.85 -2.66
C ASP A 23 -10.75 -8.55 -1.87
N PRO A 24 -10.93 -9.83 -1.53
CA PRO A 24 -9.90 -10.57 -0.80
C PRO A 24 -8.64 -10.85 -1.63
N ASP A 25 -8.70 -10.65 -2.95
CA ASP A 25 -7.54 -10.85 -3.82
C ASP A 25 -6.60 -9.65 -3.83
N LEU A 26 -7.03 -8.50 -3.31
CA LEU A 26 -6.18 -7.32 -3.29
C LEU A 26 -4.99 -7.54 -2.34
N GLN A 27 -3.80 -7.34 -2.85
CA GLN A 27 -2.56 -7.39 -2.07
C GLN A 27 -2.21 -5.96 -1.68
N VAL A 28 -2.08 -5.69 -0.37
CA VAL A 28 -1.72 -4.34 0.10
C VAL A 28 -0.39 -4.43 0.81
N ILE A 29 0.56 -3.60 0.39
CA ILE A 29 1.96 -3.72 0.81
C ILE A 29 2.49 -2.37 1.27
N ASP A 30 3.05 -2.36 2.50
CA ASP A 30 3.76 -1.23 3.07
C ASP A 30 5.21 -1.30 2.56
N VAL A 31 5.67 -0.25 1.89
CA VAL A 31 7.04 -0.22 1.35
C VAL A 31 8.00 0.63 2.17
N ARG A 32 7.59 0.98 3.41
CA ARG A 32 8.42 1.76 4.32
C ARG A 32 9.49 0.89 4.98
N GLU A 33 10.34 1.50 5.79
CA GLU A 33 11.36 0.78 6.54
C GLU A 33 10.73 -0.01 7.70
N PRO A 34 11.41 -1.06 8.19
CA PRO A 34 10.84 -1.90 9.24
C PRO A 34 10.40 -1.13 10.49
N TYR A 35 11.17 -0.13 10.93
CA TYR A 35 10.82 0.62 12.15
C TYR A 35 9.52 1.42 11.93
N GLU A 36 9.29 1.90 10.71
CA GLU A 36 8.05 2.62 10.40
C GLU A 36 6.85 1.68 10.45
N HIS A 37 7.01 0.49 9.88
CA HIS A 37 5.93 -0.52 9.87
C HIS A 37 5.58 -0.95 11.29
N GLU A 38 6.58 -1.18 12.12
CA GLU A 38 6.38 -1.61 13.51
C GLU A 38 5.67 -0.55 14.34
N ALA A 39 5.97 0.73 14.08
CA ALA A 39 5.35 1.83 14.82
C ALA A 39 3.86 1.95 14.55
N GLY A 40 3.45 1.66 13.33
CA GLY A 40 2.04 1.69 12.96
C GLY A 40 1.86 1.38 11.49
N HIS A 41 0.91 0.49 11.19
CA HIS A 41 0.63 0.08 9.81
C HIS A 41 -0.86 -0.25 9.68
N ILE A 42 -1.32 -0.42 8.45
CA ILE A 42 -2.71 -0.82 8.19
C ILE A 42 -2.85 -2.32 8.44
N GLU A 43 -3.86 -2.70 9.22
CA GLU A 43 -4.12 -4.10 9.56
C GLU A 43 -4.27 -4.95 8.30
N GLY A 44 -3.69 -6.14 8.33
CA GLY A 44 -3.84 -7.10 7.23
C GLY A 44 -2.93 -6.83 6.05
N THR A 45 -1.98 -5.90 6.16
CA THR A 45 -1.08 -5.59 5.06
C THR A 45 0.27 -6.28 5.23
N LEU A 46 0.92 -6.53 4.10
CA LEU A 46 2.25 -7.11 4.07
C LEU A 46 3.29 -5.99 4.14
N HIS A 47 4.52 -6.35 4.42
CA HIS A 47 5.61 -5.40 4.46
C HIS A 47 6.74 -5.86 3.54
N ILE A 48 7.06 -5.05 2.53
CA ILE A 48 8.23 -5.26 1.68
C ILE A 48 8.88 -3.89 1.51
N GLU A 49 10.01 -3.70 2.16
CA GLU A 49 10.74 -2.44 2.09
C GLU A 49 11.12 -2.12 0.64
N LEU A 50 10.99 -0.86 0.23
CA LEU A 50 11.18 -0.45 -1.17
C LEU A 50 12.52 -0.93 -1.74
N THR A 51 13.59 -0.85 -0.95
CA THR A 51 14.93 -1.26 -1.41
C THR A 51 15.04 -2.77 -1.65
N LYS A 52 14.07 -3.54 -1.15
CA LYS A 52 14.05 -5.00 -1.32
C LYS A 52 13.00 -5.47 -2.30
N LEU A 53 12.29 -4.54 -2.91
CA LEU A 53 11.15 -4.88 -3.75
C LEU A 53 11.55 -5.75 -4.95
N SER A 54 12.66 -5.43 -5.62
CA SER A 54 13.08 -6.20 -6.78
C SER A 54 13.46 -7.64 -6.41
N GLU A 55 14.07 -7.84 -5.23
CA GLU A 55 14.42 -9.16 -4.75
C GLU A 55 13.19 -9.98 -4.36
N GLN A 56 12.16 -9.31 -3.83
CA GLN A 56 11.00 -9.98 -3.25
C GLN A 56 9.75 -9.88 -4.14
N ALA A 57 9.89 -9.36 -5.35
CA ALA A 57 8.75 -9.20 -6.24
C ALA A 57 8.08 -10.53 -6.58
N THR A 58 8.82 -11.64 -6.53
CA THR A 58 8.26 -12.96 -6.80
C THR A 58 7.24 -13.40 -5.76
N SER A 59 7.23 -12.76 -4.58
CA SER A 59 6.22 -13.04 -3.56
C SER A 59 4.90 -12.31 -3.83
N ILE A 60 4.88 -11.40 -4.81
CA ILE A 60 3.67 -10.68 -5.21
C ILE A 60 3.06 -11.42 -6.40
N ASP A 61 1.80 -11.81 -6.26
CA ASP A 61 1.11 -12.56 -7.31
C ASP A 61 0.74 -11.62 -8.46
N PRO A 62 1.30 -11.81 -9.67
CA PRO A 62 0.99 -10.92 -10.79
C PRO A 62 -0.43 -11.05 -11.32
N ALA A 63 -1.14 -12.12 -10.96
CA ALA A 63 -2.53 -12.31 -11.39
C ALA A 63 -3.53 -11.55 -10.50
N ARG A 64 -3.06 -10.94 -9.41
CA ARG A 64 -3.91 -10.24 -8.45
C ARG A 64 -3.50 -8.77 -8.38
N PRO A 65 -4.46 -7.84 -8.18
CA PRO A 65 -4.08 -6.43 -8.04
C PRO A 65 -3.26 -6.20 -6.78
N VAL A 66 -2.38 -5.21 -6.82
CA VAL A 66 -1.52 -4.85 -5.70
C VAL A 66 -1.55 -3.35 -5.48
N ALA A 67 -1.68 -2.92 -4.23
CA ALA A 67 -1.63 -1.52 -3.85
C ALA A 67 -0.51 -1.33 -2.84
N PHE A 68 0.29 -0.30 -3.04
CA PHE A 68 1.39 0.04 -2.15
C PHE A 68 1.07 1.28 -1.35
N TYR A 69 1.60 1.38 -0.14
CA TYR A 69 1.54 2.63 0.60
C TYR A 69 2.87 2.90 1.30
N CYS A 70 3.11 4.17 1.58
CA CYS A 70 4.25 4.59 2.36
C CYS A 70 3.81 5.73 3.29
N ARG A 71 4.74 6.56 3.75
CA ARG A 71 4.39 7.64 4.66
C ARG A 71 3.58 8.74 3.98
N THR A 72 4.04 9.22 2.81
CA THR A 72 3.42 10.35 2.11
C THR A 72 3.01 10.05 0.67
N GLY A 73 3.38 8.90 0.14
CA GLY A 73 3.01 8.48 -1.21
C GLY A 73 4.15 8.44 -2.22
N SER A 74 5.32 9.02 -1.92
CA SER A 74 6.40 9.08 -2.90
C SER A 74 7.03 7.72 -3.15
N ARG A 75 7.39 6.99 -2.09
CA ARG A 75 7.99 5.66 -2.23
C ARG A 75 7.01 4.67 -2.84
N SER A 76 5.74 4.74 -2.44
CA SER A 76 4.72 3.82 -2.95
C SER A 76 4.40 4.08 -4.42
N THR A 77 4.47 5.34 -4.85
CA THR A 77 4.29 5.67 -6.26
C THR A 77 5.43 5.07 -7.10
N MET A 78 6.66 5.15 -6.59
CA MET A 78 7.81 4.53 -7.27
C MET A 78 7.61 3.01 -7.38
N ALA A 79 7.16 2.37 -6.30
CA ALA A 79 6.90 0.94 -6.30
C ALA A 79 5.83 0.57 -7.32
N ALA A 80 4.72 1.30 -7.33
CA ALA A 80 3.62 1.03 -8.25
C ALA A 80 4.05 1.22 -9.71
N GLN A 81 4.82 2.27 -9.99
CA GLN A 81 5.34 2.51 -11.34
C GLN A 81 6.23 1.36 -11.81
N ALA A 82 7.13 0.90 -10.93
CA ALA A 82 8.04 -0.20 -11.26
C ALA A 82 7.29 -1.48 -11.53
N LEU A 83 6.28 -1.80 -10.71
CA LEU A 83 5.52 -3.02 -10.90
C LEU A 83 4.62 -2.95 -12.12
N ARG A 84 4.06 -1.79 -12.44
CA ARG A 84 3.31 -1.62 -13.69
C ARG A 84 4.20 -1.88 -14.90
N ALA A 85 5.43 -1.38 -14.87
CA ALA A 85 6.38 -1.63 -15.96
C ALA A 85 6.68 -3.12 -16.11
N ALA A 86 6.56 -3.89 -15.02
CA ALA A 86 6.76 -5.33 -15.03
C ALA A 86 5.47 -6.13 -15.32
N GLY A 87 4.37 -5.44 -15.63
CA GLY A 87 3.13 -6.10 -16.02
C GLY A 87 2.11 -6.31 -14.89
N TYR A 88 2.37 -5.79 -13.71
CA TYR A 88 1.43 -5.91 -12.58
C TYR A 88 0.35 -4.83 -12.65
N GLN A 89 -0.83 -5.15 -12.11
CA GLN A 89 -1.90 -4.17 -11.91
C GLN A 89 -1.65 -3.50 -10.55
N ALA A 90 -0.88 -2.42 -10.55
CA ALA A 90 -0.33 -1.82 -9.33
C ALA A 90 -0.82 -0.40 -9.12
N TYR A 91 -1.05 -0.05 -7.84
CA TYR A 91 -1.58 1.24 -7.42
C TYR A 91 -0.81 1.76 -6.22
N SER A 92 -0.96 3.06 -5.93
CA SER A 92 -0.35 3.73 -4.78
C SER A 92 -1.42 4.51 -4.03
N MET A 93 -1.40 4.44 -2.69
CA MET A 93 -2.35 5.21 -1.87
C MET A 93 -1.91 6.67 -1.81
N ASP A 94 -2.76 7.57 -2.31
CA ASP A 94 -2.49 9.00 -2.33
C ASP A 94 -2.37 9.55 -0.91
N GLY A 95 -1.35 10.39 -0.69
CA GLY A 95 -1.13 11.04 0.60
C GLY A 95 -0.56 10.12 1.67
N GLY A 96 -0.45 8.85 1.38
CA GLY A 96 0.19 7.86 2.25
C GLY A 96 -0.48 7.71 3.60
N LEU A 97 0.28 7.14 4.53
CA LEU A 97 -0.24 6.85 5.86
C LEU A 97 -0.50 8.11 6.68
N VAL A 98 0.18 9.21 6.34
CA VAL A 98 -0.11 10.51 6.96
C VAL A 98 -1.56 10.91 6.70
N ARG A 99 -2.00 10.80 5.45
CA ARG A 99 -3.39 11.12 5.10
C ARG A 99 -4.36 10.12 5.71
N TRP A 100 -4.02 8.83 5.66
CA TRP A 100 -4.84 7.77 6.27
C TRP A 100 -5.12 8.08 7.73
N SER A 101 -4.06 8.43 8.47
CA SER A 101 -4.16 8.72 9.89
C SER A 101 -4.90 10.03 10.16
N ALA A 102 -4.68 11.06 9.33
CA ALA A 102 -5.39 12.33 9.46
C ALA A 102 -6.88 12.17 9.25
N GLU A 103 -7.29 11.18 8.48
CA GLU A 103 -8.71 10.85 8.27
C GLU A 103 -9.23 9.91 9.37
N GLN A 104 -8.44 9.70 10.43
CA GLN A 104 -8.81 8.89 11.59
C GLN A 104 -9.10 7.43 11.25
N ARG A 105 -8.44 6.90 10.24
CA ARG A 105 -8.53 5.49 9.90
C ARG A 105 -7.58 4.69 10.80
N PRO A 106 -7.93 3.45 11.14
CA PRO A 106 -7.21 2.72 12.18
C PRO A 106 -5.82 2.23 11.74
N LEU A 107 -4.93 2.11 12.72
CA LEU A 107 -3.62 1.52 12.57
C LEU A 107 -3.47 0.34 13.52
N GLN A 108 -2.51 -0.54 13.21
CA GLN A 108 -2.08 -1.62 14.09
C GLN A 108 -0.63 -1.36 14.50
N PRO A 109 -0.28 -1.54 15.76
CA PRO A 109 -1.19 -1.86 16.88
C PRO A 109 -2.14 -0.70 17.17
N ALA A 110 -3.10 -0.91 18.10
CA ALA A 110 -4.14 0.08 18.38
C ALA A 110 -3.58 1.43 18.82
N ASP A 111 -2.42 1.45 19.47
CA ASP A 111 -1.72 2.67 19.87
C ASP A 111 -0.65 3.08 18.87
N GLY A 112 -0.71 2.52 17.65
CA GLY A 112 0.27 2.80 16.62
C GLY A 112 0.22 4.23 16.12
N TYR A 113 1.30 4.67 15.50
CA TYR A 113 1.43 6.02 14.97
C TYR A 113 2.27 6.00 13.71
N VAL A 114 2.24 7.11 12.97
CA VAL A 114 3.03 7.25 11.75
C VAL A 114 4.40 7.80 12.13
N ALA A 115 5.40 6.92 12.13
CA ALA A 115 6.76 7.33 12.48
C ALA A 115 7.35 8.24 11.39
N ASP A 116 8.25 9.12 11.81
CA ASP A 116 8.99 9.96 10.87
C ASP A 116 9.92 9.09 10.03
N HIS A 117 10.16 9.54 8.82
CA HIS A 117 11.10 8.89 7.92
C HIS A 117 12.36 9.70 7.74
#